data_743f175b3e5ca35a0adb594adabdc11e
#
_entry.id   743f175b3e5ca35a0adb594adabdc11e
#
_cell.length_a   1.000
_cell.length_b   1.000
_cell.length_c   1.000
_cell.angle_alpha   90.00
_cell.angle_beta   90.00
_cell.angle_gamma   90.00
#
_symmetry.space_group_name_H-M   'P 1'
#
loop_
_entity.id
_entity.type
_entity.pdbx_description
1 polymer ?
#
loop_
_entity_poly.entity_id
_entity_poly.type
_entity_poly.pdbx_seq_one_letter_code
_entity_poly.pdbx_strand_id
1 'polypeptide(L)'
;MCTDQFSAGLVAMSRPRSNRMRWGILALCASVCGLTQNASAESIQAPATTLAFRTAVDLGLSGNYAILSKAGITTTGTTQIVGNIGVSPIASTAITGFGLVRDRSNRFSRSSLVTGRVYAANYAAPTPSMLIASVGDMQIAYIDAAGRKNPRATELGSGNIGGKTLLPGLYKWSSSVTVPTNVTLSGNQNAVWIFQIAGNLSLSSGKRIVLIGGALSKNIFWQVAGKTTIGTTADFNGNILCKTAIVLRTGAKLHGRALAQTAVTLDANFVKKPPN
;
A
#
# COMPACT_ATOMS: atom_id res chain seq x y z
N MET A 1 15.51 20.81 -63.57
CA MET A 1 14.28 20.77 -64.37
C MET A 1 13.13 20.96 -63.42
N CYS A 2 12.57 22.16 -63.55
CA CYS A 2 11.20 22.63 -63.40
C CYS A 2 10.60 22.49 -61.99
N THR A 3 10.50 23.54 -61.20
CA THR A 3 9.60 24.76 -61.23
C THR A 3 8.15 24.32 -61.18
N ASP A 4 7.24 24.79 -60.32
CA ASP A 4 6.82 26.14 -59.90
C ASP A 4 5.80 25.95 -58.76
N GLN A 5 5.81 26.73 -57.72
CA GLN A 5 5.30 28.10 -57.52
C GLN A 5 3.76 28.26 -57.58
N PHE A 6 3.32 29.12 -56.64
CA PHE A 6 2.08 29.94 -56.55
C PHE A 6 1.00 29.40 -55.63
N SER A 7 0.33 30.17 -54.81
CA SER A 7 0.40 31.60 -54.38
C SER A 7 -0.76 31.84 -53.41
N ALA A 8 -0.54 32.77 -52.56
CA ALA A 8 -1.35 33.46 -51.61
C ALA A 8 -2.83 33.75 -51.99
N GLY A 9 -3.66 33.88 -50.97
CA GLY A 9 -5.02 34.44 -51.06
C GLY A 9 -5.44 35.04 -49.72
N LEU A 10 -5.01 36.24 -49.48
CA LEU A 10 -5.43 37.14 -48.37
C LEU A 10 -6.74 37.84 -48.83
N VAL A 11 -7.84 37.77 -48.04
CA VAL A 11 -8.93 38.74 -48.12
C VAL A 11 -9.37 39.18 -46.74
N ALA A 12 -9.23 40.48 -46.53
CA ALA A 12 -9.64 41.22 -45.36
C ALA A 12 -11.02 41.88 -45.57
N MET A 13 -11.52 42.47 -44.50
CA MET A 13 -12.61 43.51 -44.39
C MET A 13 -14.01 42.94 -44.23
N SER A 14 -14.90 43.43 -43.33
CA SER A 14 -15.11 44.82 -42.89
C SER A 14 -16.08 44.84 -41.70
N ARG A 15 -15.88 45.81 -40.81
CA ARG A 15 -16.94 46.34 -39.91
C ARG A 15 -17.80 47.36 -40.66
N PRO A 16 -19.07 47.59 -40.26
CA PRO A 16 -19.41 48.90 -39.77
C PRO A 16 -20.42 48.96 -38.60
N ARG A 17 -20.16 49.84 -37.66
CA ARG A 17 -20.80 51.14 -37.30
C ARG A 17 -22.19 51.08 -36.67
N SER A 18 -22.17 51.48 -35.41
CA SER A 18 -23.01 52.37 -34.59
C SER A 18 -24.35 52.88 -35.17
N ASN A 19 -25.38 52.81 -34.32
CA ASN A 19 -26.38 53.87 -34.31
C ASN A 19 -26.91 54.14 -32.88
N ARG A 20 -26.76 55.38 -32.46
CA ARG A 20 -27.35 55.98 -31.25
C ARG A 20 -28.71 56.56 -31.64
N MET A 21 -29.73 56.50 -30.77
CA MET A 21 -30.82 57.49 -30.58
C MET A 21 -31.66 57.04 -29.39
N ARG A 22 -31.67 57.77 -28.34
CA ARG A 22 -32.26 58.98 -27.85
C ARG A 22 -33.67 58.77 -27.27
N TRP A 23 -33.77 59.00 -25.95
CA TRP A 23 -34.75 59.73 -25.16
C TRP A 23 -36.24 59.36 -25.23
N GLY A 24 -36.82 59.10 -24.04
CA GLY A 24 -38.22 59.20 -23.70
C GLY A 24 -38.44 58.98 -22.22
N ILE A 25 -38.49 60.12 -21.50
CA ILE A 25 -38.92 60.21 -20.10
C ILE A 25 -40.44 60.18 -20.08
N LEU A 26 -41.03 59.25 -19.30
CA LEU A 26 -42.36 59.51 -18.72
C LEU A 26 -42.41 58.81 -17.35
N ALA A 27 -42.56 59.66 -16.33
CA ALA A 27 -42.89 59.24 -14.97
C ALA A 27 -44.39 59.03 -14.85
N LEU A 28 -44.82 58.01 -14.16
CA LEU A 28 -46.09 58.05 -13.41
C LEU A 28 -46.04 57.03 -12.22
N CYS A 29 -46.63 57.60 -11.15
CA CYS A 29 -46.65 57.15 -9.78
C CYS A 29 -47.30 55.77 -9.45
N ALA A 30 -46.86 55.21 -8.39
CA ALA A 30 -47.61 54.65 -7.25
C ALA A 30 -48.30 53.27 -7.43
N SER A 31 -47.81 52.28 -6.76
CA SER A 31 -48.54 51.64 -5.63
C SER A 31 -47.63 50.65 -4.87
N VAL A 32 -47.55 50.90 -3.58
CA VAL A 32 -46.94 50.03 -2.57
C VAL A 32 -47.72 48.75 -2.50
N CYS A 33 -47.05 47.62 -2.76
CA CYS A 33 -47.48 46.34 -2.21
C CYS A 33 -46.22 45.57 -1.81
N GLY A 34 -46.05 45.44 -0.53
CA GLY A 34 -44.92 44.74 0.06
C GLY A 34 -44.93 43.25 -0.32
N LEU A 35 -43.89 42.84 -1.00
CA LEU A 35 -43.49 41.47 -1.10
C LEU A 35 -42.12 41.37 -0.44
N THR A 36 -42.13 40.93 0.81
CA THR A 36 -40.93 40.44 1.48
C THR A 36 -40.42 39.22 0.73
N GLN A 37 -39.45 39.41 -0.14
CA GLN A 37 -38.69 38.32 -0.69
C GLN A 37 -37.79 37.79 0.42
N ASN A 38 -38.21 36.69 1.04
CA ASN A 38 -37.33 35.85 1.80
C ASN A 38 -36.29 35.27 0.81
N ALA A 39 -35.15 35.91 0.71
CA ALA A 39 -33.98 35.34 0.10
C ALA A 39 -33.50 34.20 1.04
N SER A 40 -34.00 32.99 0.80
CA SER A 40 -33.39 31.78 1.35
C SER A 40 -31.96 31.74 0.83
N ALA A 41 -31.01 32.04 1.70
CA ALA A 41 -29.60 31.77 1.43
C ALA A 41 -29.45 30.26 1.21
N GLU A 42 -29.49 29.83 -0.02
CA GLU A 42 -29.08 28.50 -0.43
C GLU A 42 -27.59 28.37 -0.07
N SER A 43 -27.32 27.76 1.06
CA SER A 43 -25.96 27.40 1.44
C SER A 43 -25.48 26.40 0.38
N ILE A 44 -24.62 26.84 -0.53
CA ILE A 44 -23.85 25.95 -1.43
C ILE A 44 -22.92 25.18 -0.51
N GLN A 45 -23.43 24.09 0.02
CA GLN A 45 -22.64 23.11 0.74
C GLN A 45 -21.79 22.42 -0.31
N ALA A 46 -20.50 22.79 -0.38
CA ALA A 46 -19.54 22.09 -1.19
C ALA A 46 -19.70 20.59 -0.91
N PRO A 47 -19.75 19.72 -1.93
CA PRO A 47 -19.89 18.29 -1.71
C PRO A 47 -18.76 17.87 -0.78
N ALA A 48 -19.12 17.42 0.42
CA ALA A 48 -18.17 16.75 1.30
C ALA A 48 -17.66 15.55 0.50
N THR A 49 -16.43 15.63 0.03
CA THR A 49 -15.75 14.52 -0.61
C THR A 49 -15.66 13.43 0.46
N THR A 50 -16.66 12.58 0.51
CA THR A 50 -16.63 11.36 1.30
C THR A 50 -15.41 10.61 0.83
N LEU A 51 -14.34 10.68 1.63
CA LEU A 51 -13.18 9.82 1.45
C LEU A 51 -13.71 8.39 1.56
N ALA A 52 -13.97 7.77 0.42
CA ALA A 52 -14.39 6.38 0.37
C ALA A 52 -13.33 5.57 1.11
N PHE A 53 -13.68 5.07 2.30
CA PHE A 53 -12.81 4.20 3.07
C PHE A 53 -12.48 3.00 2.20
N ARG A 54 -11.21 2.83 1.90
CA ARG A 54 -10.78 1.67 1.11
C ARG A 54 -10.94 0.41 1.95
N THR A 55 -11.46 -0.64 1.34
CA THR A 55 -11.45 -1.96 1.97
C THR A 55 -10.02 -2.46 2.09
N ALA A 56 -9.71 -3.10 3.22
CA ALA A 56 -8.44 -3.78 3.41
C ALA A 56 -8.22 -4.85 2.31
N VAL A 57 -6.98 -5.18 2.04
CA VAL A 57 -6.65 -6.31 1.16
C VAL A 57 -6.95 -7.60 1.91
N ASP A 58 -7.74 -8.48 1.31
CA ASP A 58 -7.99 -9.79 1.88
C ASP A 58 -6.75 -10.67 1.69
N LEU A 59 -6.21 -11.17 2.79
CA LEU A 59 -5.06 -12.05 2.81
C LEU A 59 -5.43 -13.53 2.77
N GLY A 60 -6.71 -13.86 2.92
CA GLY A 60 -7.19 -15.23 2.99
C GLY A 60 -6.39 -16.07 4.00
N LEU A 61 -6.06 -17.30 3.66
CA LEU A 61 -5.28 -18.21 4.49
C LEU A 61 -3.83 -17.73 4.71
N SER A 62 -3.27 -16.92 3.80
CA SER A 62 -1.94 -16.34 3.98
C SER A 62 -1.86 -15.43 5.21
N GLY A 63 -2.97 -14.83 5.61
CA GLY A 63 -3.10 -14.04 6.83
C GLY A 63 -2.82 -14.81 8.13
N ASN A 64 -2.81 -16.14 8.11
CA ASN A 64 -2.49 -16.97 9.27
C ASN A 64 -0.98 -17.02 9.59
N TYR A 65 -0.12 -16.54 8.70
CA TYR A 65 1.33 -16.60 8.83
C TYR A 65 1.92 -15.24 9.20
N ALA A 66 2.95 -15.26 10.04
CA ALA A 66 3.86 -14.14 10.24
C ALA A 66 4.83 -14.04 9.04
N ILE A 67 5.29 -15.21 8.57
CA ILE A 67 6.15 -15.30 7.38
C ILE A 67 5.66 -16.46 6.50
N LEU A 68 5.41 -16.16 5.22
CA LEU A 68 5.12 -17.17 4.20
C LEU A 68 6.00 -16.92 2.98
N SER A 69 6.66 -17.96 2.49
CA SER A 69 7.65 -17.85 1.42
C SER A 69 7.54 -19.03 0.45
N LYS A 70 7.87 -18.78 -0.84
CA LYS A 70 7.89 -19.85 -1.85
C LYS A 70 9.26 -20.51 -2.01
N ALA A 71 10.34 -19.84 -1.61
CA ALA A 71 11.70 -20.34 -1.86
C ALA A 71 12.51 -20.64 -0.60
N GLY A 72 12.16 -20.07 0.56
CA GLY A 72 12.85 -20.38 1.81
C GLY A 72 12.80 -19.26 2.84
N ILE A 73 13.07 -19.63 4.09
CA ILE A 73 13.16 -18.72 5.22
C ILE A 73 14.47 -19.03 5.95
N THR A 74 15.37 -18.05 5.99
CA THR A 74 16.68 -18.21 6.65
C THR A 74 16.81 -17.21 7.79
N THR A 75 17.36 -17.64 8.92
CA THR A 75 17.69 -16.75 10.02
C THR A 75 19.10 -17.00 10.53
N THR A 76 19.74 -15.91 10.97
CA THR A 76 20.96 -15.92 11.77
C THR A 76 20.70 -15.19 13.09
N GLY A 77 21.50 -15.45 14.09
CA GLY A 77 21.34 -14.84 15.42
C GLY A 77 20.03 -15.20 16.13
N THR A 78 19.73 -14.48 17.20
CA THR A 78 18.55 -14.74 18.05
C THR A 78 17.33 -14.01 17.49
N THR A 79 16.62 -14.66 16.57
CA THR A 79 15.36 -14.15 16.00
C THR A 79 14.19 -14.61 16.86
N GLN A 80 13.16 -13.77 17.00
CA GLN A 80 11.90 -14.10 17.66
C GLN A 80 10.72 -13.84 16.72
N ILE A 81 9.91 -14.88 16.46
CA ILE A 81 8.73 -14.79 15.60
C ILE A 81 7.48 -15.13 16.40
N VAL A 82 6.53 -14.18 16.45
CA VAL A 82 5.22 -14.36 17.07
C VAL A 82 4.19 -14.63 15.96
N GLY A 83 3.88 -15.92 15.77
CA GLY A 83 2.96 -16.42 14.74
C GLY A 83 3.53 -17.62 14.01
N ASN A 84 2.78 -18.15 13.04
CA ASN A 84 3.21 -19.27 12.22
C ASN A 84 4.17 -18.83 11.11
N ILE A 85 5.06 -19.73 10.69
CA ILE A 85 5.84 -19.56 9.47
C ILE A 85 5.63 -20.74 8.53
N GLY A 86 5.77 -20.52 7.22
CA GLY A 86 5.56 -21.57 6.24
C GLY A 86 6.33 -21.38 4.95
N VAL A 87 6.68 -22.51 4.32
CA VAL A 87 7.27 -22.55 2.98
C VAL A 87 6.52 -23.52 2.08
N SER A 88 6.25 -23.13 0.83
CA SER A 88 5.69 -23.99 -0.20
C SER A 88 5.94 -23.37 -1.59
N PRO A 89 6.29 -24.18 -2.59
CA PRO A 89 6.27 -25.65 -2.67
C PRO A 89 7.49 -26.35 -2.11
N ILE A 90 8.43 -25.64 -1.52
CA ILE A 90 9.74 -26.16 -1.10
C ILE A 90 9.65 -26.91 0.24
N ALA A 91 10.60 -27.81 0.50
CA ALA A 91 10.68 -28.63 1.69
C ALA A 91 11.20 -27.86 2.93
N SER A 92 11.03 -28.45 4.11
CA SER A 92 11.47 -27.90 5.39
C SER A 92 12.97 -27.64 5.49
N THR A 93 13.78 -28.29 4.65
CA THR A 93 15.22 -28.04 4.52
C THR A 93 15.55 -26.62 4.05
N ALA A 94 14.59 -25.91 3.44
CA ALA A 94 14.73 -24.51 3.06
C ALA A 94 14.42 -23.54 4.21
N ILE A 95 14.06 -24.03 5.40
CA ILE A 95 13.91 -23.24 6.62
C ILE A 95 15.16 -23.46 7.45
N THR A 96 16.10 -22.53 7.40
CA THR A 96 17.43 -22.68 7.99
C THR A 96 17.69 -21.73 9.16
N GLY A 97 18.47 -22.16 10.15
CA GLY A 97 18.80 -21.37 11.34
C GLY A 97 17.76 -21.44 12.46
N PHE A 98 16.68 -22.21 12.31
CA PHE A 98 15.58 -22.26 13.27
C PHE A 98 15.64 -23.42 14.27
N GLY A 99 16.54 -24.38 14.09
CA GLY A 99 16.61 -25.55 14.99
C GLY A 99 15.29 -26.32 15.03
N LEU A 100 14.80 -26.75 13.87
CA LEU A 100 13.47 -27.35 13.74
C LEU A 100 13.38 -28.72 14.41
N VAL A 101 12.41 -28.86 15.30
CA VAL A 101 12.00 -30.12 15.91
C VAL A 101 10.67 -30.56 15.35
N ARG A 102 10.63 -31.68 14.63
CA ARG A 102 9.41 -32.19 14.00
C ARG A 102 8.41 -32.67 15.07
N ASP A 103 7.15 -32.26 14.92
CA ASP A 103 6.06 -32.74 15.77
C ASP A 103 5.75 -34.21 15.48
N ARG A 104 5.26 -34.96 16.48
CA ARG A 104 4.90 -36.41 16.35
C ARG A 104 3.84 -36.66 15.26
N SER A 105 2.98 -35.69 14.99
CA SER A 105 1.99 -35.77 13.90
C SER A 105 2.62 -35.67 12.51
N ASN A 106 3.88 -35.30 12.38
CA ASN A 106 4.57 -34.98 11.13
C ASN A 106 3.91 -33.85 10.29
N ARG A 107 2.95 -33.10 10.85
CA ARG A 107 2.21 -32.03 10.14
C ARG A 107 2.89 -30.67 10.24
N PHE A 108 3.76 -30.45 11.20
CA PHE A 108 4.50 -29.21 11.44
C PHE A 108 5.78 -29.49 12.23
N SER A 109 6.61 -28.48 12.33
CA SER A 109 7.73 -28.45 13.28
C SER A 109 7.54 -27.32 14.30
N ARG A 110 8.28 -27.41 15.39
CA ARG A 110 8.45 -26.36 16.40
C ARG A 110 9.87 -25.82 16.36
N SER A 111 10.05 -24.63 16.88
CA SER A 111 11.34 -23.98 17.05
C SER A 111 11.27 -23.10 18.30
N SER A 112 12.34 -22.98 19.05
CA SER A 112 12.45 -22.04 20.17
C SER A 112 12.36 -20.58 19.73
N LEU A 113 12.60 -20.30 18.44
CA LEU A 113 12.53 -18.96 17.84
C LEU A 113 11.13 -18.57 17.35
N VAL A 114 10.16 -19.53 17.36
CA VAL A 114 8.81 -19.34 16.77
C VAL A 114 7.75 -19.74 17.79
N THR A 115 6.91 -18.80 18.20
CA THR A 115 5.81 -19.10 19.14
C THR A 115 4.71 -19.95 18.51
N GLY A 116 4.55 -19.88 17.18
CA GLY A 116 3.59 -20.64 16.41
C GLY A 116 4.17 -21.97 15.91
N ARG A 117 3.64 -22.42 14.78
CA ARG A 117 4.06 -23.63 14.08
C ARG A 117 4.85 -23.30 12.84
N VAL A 118 5.76 -24.20 12.49
CA VAL A 118 6.56 -24.13 11.27
C VAL A 118 6.04 -25.17 10.29
N TYR A 119 5.60 -24.72 9.12
CA TYR A 119 5.00 -25.55 8.10
C TYR A 119 5.87 -25.64 6.85
N ALA A 120 5.90 -26.80 6.20
CA ALA A 120 6.61 -27.01 4.94
C ALA A 120 5.85 -28.00 4.05
N ALA A 121 6.06 -27.92 2.73
CA ALA A 121 5.32 -28.72 1.77
C ALA A 121 5.58 -30.23 1.87
N ASN A 122 6.69 -30.65 2.47
CA ASN A 122 7.05 -32.06 2.67
C ASN A 122 6.54 -32.65 4.00
N TYR A 123 5.64 -31.98 4.71
CA TYR A 123 5.02 -32.51 5.92
C TYR A 123 3.76 -33.32 5.59
N ALA A 124 3.26 -34.08 6.58
CA ALA A 124 2.10 -34.94 6.40
C ALA A 124 0.81 -34.14 6.11
N ALA A 125 -0.13 -34.79 5.43
CA ALA A 125 -1.45 -34.22 5.17
C ALA A 125 -2.15 -33.75 6.49
N PRO A 126 -2.89 -32.62 6.46
CA PRO A 126 -3.29 -31.80 5.30
C PRO A 126 -2.32 -30.63 4.99
N THR A 127 -1.12 -30.60 5.57
CA THR A 127 -0.20 -29.46 5.48
C THR A 127 0.15 -29.05 4.05
N PRO A 128 0.46 -29.96 3.11
CA PRO A 128 0.78 -29.55 1.74
C PRO A 128 -0.36 -28.80 1.06
N SER A 129 -1.61 -29.34 1.12
CA SER A 129 -2.76 -28.69 0.50
C SER A 129 -3.12 -27.36 1.16
N MET A 130 -3.02 -27.25 2.48
CA MET A 130 -3.22 -26.01 3.22
C MET A 130 -2.19 -24.94 2.81
N LEU A 131 -0.94 -25.31 2.61
CA LEU A 131 0.11 -24.39 2.17
C LEU A 131 -0.08 -23.96 0.71
N ILE A 132 -0.49 -24.87 -0.19
CA ILE A 132 -0.82 -24.52 -1.58
C ILE A 132 -1.91 -23.45 -1.62
N ALA A 133 -2.99 -23.66 -0.86
CA ALA A 133 -4.07 -22.66 -0.75
C ALA A 133 -3.56 -21.33 -0.17
N SER A 134 -2.75 -21.37 0.91
CA SER A 134 -2.19 -20.17 1.52
C SER A 134 -1.28 -19.38 0.58
N VAL A 135 -0.48 -20.06 -0.25
CA VAL A 135 0.35 -19.42 -1.27
C VAL A 135 -0.50 -18.86 -2.40
N GLY A 136 -1.58 -19.55 -2.78
CA GLY A 136 -2.57 -19.04 -3.74
C GLY A 136 -3.20 -17.72 -3.25
N ASP A 137 -3.66 -17.69 -2.00
CA ASP A 137 -4.24 -16.49 -1.39
C ASP A 137 -3.22 -15.34 -1.28
N MET A 138 -1.95 -15.64 -0.96
CA MET A 138 -0.88 -14.64 -0.98
C MET A 138 -0.71 -14.01 -2.37
N GLN A 139 -0.80 -14.79 -3.44
CA GLN A 139 -0.71 -14.30 -4.81
C GLN A 139 -1.93 -13.47 -5.19
N ILE A 140 -3.14 -13.91 -4.81
CA ILE A 140 -4.39 -13.17 -5.02
C ILE A 140 -4.33 -11.83 -4.29
N ALA A 141 -3.89 -11.80 -3.03
CA ALA A 141 -3.74 -10.58 -2.25
C ALA A 141 -2.73 -9.61 -2.89
N TYR A 142 -1.62 -10.13 -3.43
CA TYR A 142 -0.66 -9.31 -4.17
C TYR A 142 -1.30 -8.69 -5.42
N ILE A 143 -2.04 -9.48 -6.21
CA ILE A 143 -2.71 -9.02 -7.44
C ILE A 143 -3.80 -8.01 -7.11
N ASP A 144 -4.61 -8.25 -6.08
CA ASP A 144 -5.62 -7.30 -5.62
C ASP A 144 -4.98 -5.97 -5.23
N ALA A 145 -3.95 -5.99 -4.37
CA ALA A 145 -3.24 -4.78 -3.96
C ALA A 145 -2.64 -4.02 -5.15
N ALA A 146 -2.03 -4.73 -6.13
CA ALA A 146 -1.43 -4.16 -7.33
C ALA A 146 -2.49 -3.59 -8.30
N GLY A 147 -3.69 -4.18 -8.33
CA GLY A 147 -4.77 -3.83 -9.25
C GLY A 147 -5.65 -2.66 -8.80
N ARG A 148 -5.53 -2.20 -7.54
CA ARG A 148 -6.36 -1.11 -7.00
C ARG A 148 -6.21 0.16 -7.80
N LYS A 149 -7.31 0.86 -8.05
CA LYS A 149 -7.39 2.07 -8.88
C LYS A 149 -7.59 3.34 -8.04
N ASN A 150 -7.45 4.50 -8.68
CA ASN A 150 -7.67 5.83 -8.11
C ASN A 150 -6.74 6.10 -6.92
N PRO A 151 -5.42 6.15 -7.13
CA PRO A 151 -4.47 6.48 -6.07
C PRO A 151 -4.72 7.89 -5.52
N ARG A 152 -4.55 8.05 -4.22
CA ARG A 152 -4.55 9.34 -3.53
C ARG A 152 -3.37 10.21 -4.01
N ALA A 153 -2.24 9.58 -4.26
CA ALA A 153 -1.06 10.22 -4.83
C ALA A 153 -0.26 9.22 -5.67
N THR A 154 0.35 9.73 -6.73
CA THR A 154 1.33 9.04 -7.57
C THR A 154 2.67 9.72 -7.44
N GLU A 155 3.76 8.93 -7.50
CA GLU A 155 5.17 9.40 -7.47
C GLU A 155 5.49 10.37 -6.32
N LEU A 156 4.77 10.25 -5.19
CA LEU A 156 4.94 11.14 -4.05
C LEU A 156 6.41 11.19 -3.59
N GLY A 157 6.98 12.39 -3.56
CA GLY A 157 8.36 12.62 -3.17
C GLY A 157 9.38 11.94 -4.09
N SER A 158 9.01 11.63 -5.34
CA SER A 158 9.85 10.89 -6.29
C SER A 158 10.40 9.59 -5.68
N GLY A 159 9.56 8.90 -4.90
CA GLY A 159 9.93 7.66 -4.19
C GLY A 159 10.56 7.88 -2.81
N ASN A 160 10.91 9.10 -2.42
CA ASN A 160 11.35 9.39 -1.05
C ASN A 160 10.16 9.84 -0.19
N ILE A 161 9.73 8.98 0.73
CA ILE A 161 8.61 9.26 1.63
C ILE A 161 9.04 9.59 3.07
N GLY A 162 10.34 9.67 3.32
CA GLY A 162 10.87 10.06 4.63
C GLY A 162 10.38 11.43 5.09
N GLY A 163 10.11 11.58 6.39
CA GLY A 163 9.62 12.82 7.01
C GLY A 163 8.17 13.18 6.70
N LYS A 164 7.48 12.40 5.87
CA LYS A 164 6.09 12.69 5.47
C LYS A 164 5.08 12.10 6.45
N THR A 165 3.95 12.78 6.59
CA THR A 165 2.73 12.22 7.22
C THR A 165 1.75 11.83 6.13
N LEU A 166 1.40 10.56 6.07
CA LEU A 166 0.54 9.98 5.04
C LEU A 166 -0.83 9.65 5.63
N LEU A 167 -1.87 10.21 5.03
CA LEU A 167 -3.25 9.91 5.37
C LEU A 167 -3.72 8.61 4.69
N PRO A 168 -4.80 7.96 5.15
CA PRO A 168 -5.32 6.73 4.55
C PRO A 168 -5.54 6.86 3.06
N GLY A 169 -5.23 5.81 2.31
CA GLY A 169 -5.43 5.81 0.85
C GLY A 169 -4.49 4.88 0.11
N LEU A 170 -4.59 4.93 -1.21
CA LEU A 170 -3.71 4.25 -2.14
C LEU A 170 -2.61 5.22 -2.60
N TYR A 171 -1.39 4.76 -2.56
CA TYR A 171 -0.20 5.46 -3.06
C TYR A 171 0.47 4.59 -4.10
N LYS A 172 0.94 5.19 -5.19
CA LYS A 172 1.52 4.44 -6.30
C LYS A 172 2.81 5.06 -6.79
N TRP A 173 3.83 4.21 -7.03
CA TRP A 173 5.09 4.57 -7.66
C TRP A 173 5.43 3.59 -8.78
N SER A 174 5.89 4.13 -9.89
CA SER A 174 6.46 3.38 -11.03
C SER A 174 7.91 2.97 -10.79
N SER A 175 8.53 3.48 -9.73
CA SER A 175 9.91 3.28 -9.34
C SER A 175 10.05 2.66 -7.94
N SER A 176 11.25 2.72 -7.37
CA SER A 176 11.53 2.29 -6.00
C SER A 176 11.11 3.34 -4.98
N VAL A 177 10.81 2.87 -3.75
CA VAL A 177 10.48 3.73 -2.61
C VAL A 177 11.53 3.59 -1.52
N THR A 178 11.99 4.72 -1.01
CA THR A 178 12.94 4.81 0.10
C THR A 178 12.34 5.57 1.28
N VAL A 179 12.67 5.12 2.48
CA VAL A 179 12.29 5.75 3.75
C VAL A 179 13.57 6.10 4.52
N PRO A 180 14.27 7.18 4.14
CA PRO A 180 15.56 7.56 4.76
C PRO A 180 15.41 8.17 6.14
N THR A 181 14.24 8.66 6.49
CA THR A 181 13.85 9.16 7.81
C THR A 181 12.48 8.61 8.19
N ASN A 182 12.04 8.78 9.43
CA ASN A 182 10.75 8.25 9.85
C ASN A 182 9.61 8.75 8.95
N VAL A 183 8.66 7.88 8.65
CA VAL A 183 7.39 8.21 7.98
C VAL A 183 6.25 7.96 8.96
N THR A 184 5.25 8.85 8.96
CA THR A 184 4.10 8.75 9.85
C THR A 184 2.85 8.41 9.06
N LEU A 185 2.12 7.39 9.50
CA LEU A 185 0.79 7.03 8.99
C LEU A 185 -0.24 7.50 10.01
N SER A 186 -1.05 8.50 9.63
CA SER A 186 -2.03 9.14 10.51
C SER A 186 -3.46 8.75 10.11
N GLY A 187 -4.17 8.07 10.99
CA GLY A 187 -5.55 7.66 10.76
C GLY A 187 -6.10 6.85 11.93
N ASN A 188 -7.40 6.56 11.90
CA ASN A 188 -8.08 5.79 12.94
C ASN A 188 -7.89 4.27 12.74
N GLN A 189 -8.49 3.47 13.64
CA GLN A 189 -8.40 2.01 13.62
C GLN A 189 -8.96 1.33 12.35
N ASN A 190 -9.85 2.00 11.60
CA ASN A 190 -10.44 1.51 10.35
C ASN A 190 -9.72 2.03 9.11
N ALA A 191 -8.73 2.89 9.28
CA ALA A 191 -7.98 3.49 8.20
C ALA A 191 -7.12 2.45 7.48
N VAL A 192 -7.11 2.51 6.14
CA VAL A 192 -6.39 1.57 5.28
C VAL A 192 -5.38 2.30 4.42
N TRP A 193 -4.17 1.78 4.36
CA TRP A 193 -3.12 2.22 3.44
C TRP A 193 -2.72 1.09 2.51
N ILE A 194 -2.64 1.39 1.23
CA ILE A 194 -2.12 0.47 0.21
C ILE A 194 -1.01 1.21 -0.55
N PHE A 195 0.18 0.64 -0.56
CA PHE A 195 1.33 1.17 -1.27
C PHE A 195 1.65 0.25 -2.45
N GLN A 196 1.50 0.76 -3.68
CA GLN A 196 1.86 0.06 -4.91
C GLN A 196 3.23 0.53 -5.38
N ILE A 197 4.22 -0.34 -5.32
CA ILE A 197 5.61 -0.03 -5.61
C ILE A 197 6.12 -0.95 -6.73
N ALA A 198 6.37 -0.40 -7.91
CA ALA A 198 6.87 -1.17 -9.06
C ALA A 198 8.36 -1.54 -8.93
N GLY A 199 9.12 -0.83 -8.11
CA GLY A 199 10.52 -1.11 -7.81
C GLY A 199 10.72 -1.75 -6.43
N ASN A 200 11.82 -1.42 -5.78
CA ASN A 200 12.19 -1.88 -4.45
C ASN A 200 11.61 -1.00 -3.35
N LEU A 201 11.45 -1.57 -2.15
CA LEU A 201 11.15 -0.82 -0.93
C LEU A 201 12.34 -0.90 0.04
N SER A 202 12.79 0.24 0.55
CA SER A 202 13.89 0.29 1.51
C SER A 202 13.55 1.21 2.69
N LEU A 203 13.57 0.67 3.91
CA LEU A 203 13.57 1.43 5.15
C LEU A 203 15.01 1.50 5.68
N SER A 204 15.52 2.70 5.89
CA SER A 204 16.90 2.93 6.36
C SER A 204 17.08 2.45 7.80
N SER A 205 18.33 2.13 8.16
CA SER A 205 18.71 1.65 9.49
C SER A 205 18.28 2.63 10.58
N GLY A 206 17.74 2.10 11.69
CA GLY A 206 17.25 2.87 12.84
C GLY A 206 15.99 3.70 12.57
N LYS A 207 15.38 3.63 11.38
CA LYS A 207 14.19 4.41 11.04
C LYS A 207 12.91 3.62 11.27
N ARG A 208 11.78 4.35 11.37
CA ARG A 208 10.49 3.77 11.76
C ARG A 208 9.37 4.18 10.82
N ILE A 209 8.41 3.28 10.65
CA ILE A 209 7.07 3.63 10.19
C ILE A 209 6.23 3.86 11.44
N VAL A 210 5.88 5.12 11.72
CA VAL A 210 5.18 5.55 12.92
C VAL A 210 3.68 5.53 12.67
N LEU A 211 2.90 4.95 13.59
CA LEU A 211 1.44 4.93 13.51
C LEU A 211 0.86 5.88 14.54
N ILE A 212 -0.05 6.77 14.13
CA ILE A 212 -0.76 7.69 15.02
C ILE A 212 -2.27 7.72 14.75
N GLY A 213 -3.04 8.23 15.71
CA GLY A 213 -4.49 8.35 15.56
C GLY A 213 -5.26 7.03 15.70
N GLY A 214 -4.61 5.95 16.13
CA GLY A 214 -5.23 4.63 16.25
C GLY A 214 -4.99 3.72 15.02
N ALA A 215 -4.13 4.12 14.08
CA ALA A 215 -3.77 3.31 12.90
C ALA A 215 -3.25 1.92 13.32
N LEU A 216 -3.66 0.89 12.58
CA LEU A 216 -3.33 -0.51 12.89
C LEU A 216 -2.47 -1.12 11.78
N SER A 217 -1.38 -1.80 12.16
CA SER A 217 -0.48 -2.49 11.22
C SER A 217 -1.20 -3.50 10.32
N LYS A 218 -2.30 -4.10 10.78
CA LYS A 218 -3.09 -5.06 10.00
C LYS A 218 -3.76 -4.43 8.76
N ASN A 219 -3.98 -3.13 8.76
CA ASN A 219 -4.65 -2.38 7.70
C ASN A 219 -3.68 -1.67 6.76
N ILE A 220 -2.39 -1.95 6.88
CA ILE A 220 -1.33 -1.35 6.06
C ILE A 220 -0.76 -2.43 5.14
N PHE A 221 -0.76 -2.19 3.83
CA PHE A 221 -0.35 -3.16 2.82
C PHE A 221 0.71 -2.55 1.90
N TRP A 222 1.88 -3.16 1.86
CA TRP A 222 3.00 -2.79 1.02
C TRP A 222 3.13 -3.80 -0.12
N GLN A 223 2.50 -3.52 -1.26
CA GLN A 223 2.69 -4.33 -2.47
C GLN A 223 3.98 -3.85 -3.16
N VAL A 224 4.94 -4.77 -3.31
CA VAL A 224 6.29 -4.48 -3.80
C VAL A 224 6.65 -5.46 -4.92
N ALA A 225 6.86 -4.94 -6.13
CA ALA A 225 7.25 -5.77 -7.27
C ALA A 225 8.74 -6.15 -7.23
N GLY A 226 9.58 -5.31 -6.68
CA GLY A 226 11.00 -5.58 -6.43
C GLY A 226 11.25 -6.24 -5.07
N LYS A 227 12.44 -6.00 -4.51
CA LYS A 227 12.87 -6.49 -3.20
C LYS A 227 12.47 -5.51 -2.08
N THR A 228 12.11 -6.05 -0.91
CA THR A 228 11.96 -5.26 0.31
C THR A 228 13.17 -5.42 1.21
N THR A 229 13.75 -4.32 1.68
CA THR A 229 14.86 -4.31 2.63
C THR A 229 14.51 -3.46 3.84
N ILE A 230 14.50 -4.07 5.02
CA ILE A 230 14.35 -3.35 6.30
C ILE A 230 15.72 -3.25 6.93
N GLY A 231 16.21 -2.02 7.12
CA GLY A 231 17.55 -1.72 7.61
C GLY A 231 17.80 -2.18 9.04
N THR A 232 19.06 -2.22 9.44
CA THR A 232 19.49 -2.61 10.80
C THR A 232 18.75 -1.81 11.86
N THR A 233 18.19 -2.48 12.87
CA THR A 233 17.41 -1.90 13.99
C THR A 233 16.19 -1.06 13.58
N ALA A 234 15.80 -1.08 12.30
CA ALA A 234 14.61 -0.37 11.84
C ALA A 234 13.32 -1.03 12.34
N ASP A 235 12.25 -0.23 12.46
CA ASP A 235 10.95 -0.67 12.97
C ASP A 235 9.86 -0.49 11.90
N PHE A 236 9.41 -1.59 11.34
CA PHE A 236 8.49 -1.60 10.21
C PHE A 236 7.08 -2.00 10.63
N ASN A 237 6.08 -1.29 10.14
CA ASN A 237 4.67 -1.56 10.37
C ASN A 237 3.92 -1.87 9.07
N GLY A 238 3.16 -2.97 9.05
CA GLY A 238 2.29 -3.35 7.95
C GLY A 238 2.62 -4.71 7.33
N ASN A 239 1.73 -5.16 6.44
CA ASN A 239 1.84 -6.42 5.73
C ASN A 239 2.60 -6.20 4.42
N ILE A 240 3.68 -6.93 4.23
CA ILE A 240 4.52 -6.85 3.03
C ILE A 240 4.09 -7.96 2.08
N LEU A 241 3.57 -7.57 0.91
CA LEU A 241 3.24 -8.44 -0.21
C LEU A 241 4.33 -8.27 -1.27
N CYS A 242 5.36 -9.09 -1.25
CA CYS A 242 6.55 -8.92 -2.07
C CYS A 242 6.63 -9.98 -3.19
N LYS A 243 6.82 -9.53 -4.42
CA LYS A 243 6.96 -10.43 -5.57
C LYS A 243 8.33 -11.16 -5.57
N THR A 244 9.34 -10.56 -4.94
CA THR A 244 10.67 -11.14 -4.81
C THR A 244 11.00 -11.40 -3.34
N ALA A 245 12.19 -11.07 -2.89
CA ALA A 245 12.67 -11.36 -1.55
C ALA A 245 12.40 -10.23 -0.54
N ILE A 246 12.23 -10.62 0.71
CA ILE A 246 12.17 -9.73 1.87
C ILE A 246 13.42 -9.98 2.72
N VAL A 247 14.16 -8.92 3.02
CA VAL A 247 15.37 -8.98 3.84
C VAL A 247 15.19 -8.07 5.05
N LEU A 248 15.24 -8.64 6.23
CA LEU A 248 15.35 -7.94 7.50
C LEU A 248 16.81 -7.99 7.96
N ARG A 249 17.44 -6.83 8.04
CA ARG A 249 18.84 -6.74 8.54
C ARG A 249 18.86 -6.82 10.06
N THR A 250 20.06 -6.95 10.61
CA THR A 250 20.33 -7.21 12.02
C THR A 250 19.45 -6.38 12.96
N GLY A 251 18.71 -7.05 13.83
CA GLY A 251 17.88 -6.42 14.86
C GLY A 251 16.66 -5.66 14.36
N ALA A 252 16.34 -5.71 13.07
CA ALA A 252 15.12 -5.07 12.53
C ALA A 252 13.84 -5.71 13.12
N LYS A 253 12.82 -4.88 13.28
CA LYS A 253 11.50 -5.29 13.80
C LYS A 253 10.44 -5.16 12.72
N LEU A 254 9.54 -6.15 12.66
CA LEU A 254 8.36 -6.15 11.79
C LEU A 254 7.10 -6.39 12.60
N HIS A 255 6.27 -5.37 12.73
CA HIS A 255 4.91 -5.47 13.24
C HIS A 255 3.95 -5.63 12.05
N GLY A 256 3.81 -6.87 11.58
CA GLY A 256 3.13 -7.18 10.33
C GLY A 256 3.38 -8.59 9.85
N ARG A 257 3.31 -8.77 8.54
CA ARG A 257 3.56 -10.05 7.87
C ARG A 257 4.61 -9.88 6.77
N ALA A 258 5.48 -10.88 6.63
CA ALA A 258 6.41 -10.99 5.50
C ALA A 258 5.92 -12.08 4.54
N LEU A 259 5.22 -11.70 3.47
CA LEU A 259 4.63 -12.58 2.48
C LEU A 259 5.42 -12.44 1.18
N ALA A 260 6.36 -13.35 0.93
CA ALA A 260 7.32 -13.29 -0.17
C ALA A 260 7.09 -14.37 -1.21
N GLN A 261 7.07 -14.01 -2.49
CA GLN A 261 7.00 -15.00 -3.56
C GLN A 261 8.36 -15.64 -3.88
N THR A 262 9.45 -15.19 -3.25
CA THR A 262 10.73 -15.89 -3.22
C THR A 262 11.15 -16.15 -1.77
N ALA A 263 12.23 -15.58 -1.27
CA ALA A 263 12.79 -15.88 0.03
C ALA A 263 12.60 -14.79 1.08
N VAL A 264 12.63 -15.17 2.36
CA VAL A 264 12.71 -14.24 3.48
C VAL A 264 13.99 -14.52 4.27
N THR A 265 14.83 -13.47 4.43
CA THR A 265 16.09 -13.56 5.18
C THR A 265 16.02 -12.69 6.42
N LEU A 266 16.45 -13.24 7.53
CA LEU A 266 16.38 -12.65 8.87
C LEU A 266 17.76 -12.69 9.54
N ASP A 267 18.02 -11.73 10.44
CA ASP A 267 19.23 -11.67 11.26
C ASP A 267 18.92 -11.00 12.60
N ALA A 268 18.76 -11.81 13.64
CA ALA A 268 18.41 -11.38 15.01
C ALA A 268 17.17 -10.47 15.07
N ASN A 269 16.10 -10.82 14.36
CA ASN A 269 14.93 -9.98 14.17
C ASN A 269 13.79 -10.28 15.15
N PHE A 270 12.88 -9.31 15.28
CA PHE A 270 11.58 -9.51 15.90
C PHE A 270 10.49 -9.37 14.84
N VAL A 271 9.68 -10.42 14.66
CA VAL A 271 8.52 -10.41 13.76
C VAL A 271 7.26 -10.76 14.53
N LYS A 272 6.27 -9.89 14.51
CA LYS A 272 4.99 -10.12 15.19
C LYS A 272 3.82 -9.95 14.22
N LYS A 273 3.13 -11.06 13.96
CA LYS A 273 1.86 -11.05 13.20
C LYS A 273 0.82 -10.24 13.96
N PRO A 274 0.14 -9.24 13.33
CA PRO A 274 -0.99 -8.59 13.96
C PRO A 274 -2.15 -9.59 14.16
N PRO A 275 -3.05 -9.36 15.14
CA PRO A 275 -4.28 -10.13 15.24
C PRO A 275 -5.11 -9.97 13.96
N ASN A 276 -5.88 -10.99 13.67
CA ASN A 276 -6.80 -10.97 12.51
C ASN A 276 -7.97 -10.02 12.78
#